data_259ff174ef0ef69d72be745745f2991b
#
_entry.id   259ff174ef0ef69d72be745745f2991b
#
_cell.length_a   1.000
_cell.length_b   1.000
_cell.length_c   1.000
_cell.angle_alpha   90.00
_cell.angle_beta   90.00
_cell.angle_gamma   90.00
#
_symmetry.space_group_name_H-M   'P 1'
#
loop_
_entity.id
_entity.type
_entity.pdbx_description
1 polymer ?
#
loop_
_entity_poly.entity_id
_entity_poly.type
_entity_poly.pdbx_seq_one_letter_code
_entity_poly.pdbx_strand_id
1 'polypeptide(L)'
;EKGTYTTLQTSGATSFTHSNLVQGTTYYYKVRAYKDLSNGIRMYGPWSAVKAKAAAHEIMGTSSVTVDQMVSYYNKRYTFPADTYRDKGADSAEAFFKILKEEAEAEGVRADVLFAQVMLETGGLQFGGDVQPSQCNFGGLGAVGGGAAGETFADVRTGLRAQVQHLKAYASTDGLNNACVDKRFQYVSRGTARYVEWLAIPQNPYGKGWAADADYGTKLLRIMDSL
;
A
#
# COMPACT_ATOMS: atom_id res chain seq x y z
N GLU A 1 -7.31 2.99 -28.87
CA GLU A 1 -8.72 3.22 -28.52
C GLU A 1 -9.23 4.51 -29.13
N LYS A 2 -10.50 4.54 -29.52
CA LYS A 2 -11.16 5.71 -30.10
C LYS A 2 -11.61 6.62 -28.96
N GLY A 3 -10.83 7.67 -28.68
CA GLY A 3 -11.16 8.65 -27.65
C GLY A 3 -10.63 10.03 -28.01
N THR A 4 -11.22 11.06 -27.39
CA THR A 4 -10.72 12.44 -27.52
C THR A 4 -9.52 12.61 -26.61
N TYR A 5 -8.39 13.07 -27.17
CA TYR A 5 -7.18 13.37 -26.40
C TYR A 5 -7.14 14.86 -26.06
N THR A 6 -6.81 15.15 -24.81
CA THR A 6 -6.58 16.52 -24.33
C THR A 6 -5.08 16.80 -24.27
N THR A 7 -4.64 17.98 -24.70
CA THR A 7 -3.25 18.38 -24.54
C THR A 7 -2.96 18.68 -23.07
N LEU A 8 -2.06 17.92 -22.45
CA LEU A 8 -1.66 18.10 -21.07
C LEU A 8 -0.54 19.13 -20.92
N GLN A 9 0.44 19.09 -21.85
CA GLN A 9 1.57 20.03 -21.83
C GLN A 9 2.12 20.25 -23.23
N THR A 10 2.63 21.47 -23.45
CA THR A 10 3.46 21.83 -24.59
C THR A 10 4.69 22.55 -24.06
N SER A 11 5.87 21.97 -24.18
CA SER A 11 7.12 22.54 -23.66
C SER A 11 8.33 21.99 -24.40
N GLY A 12 9.48 22.62 -24.17
CA GLY A 12 10.78 22.11 -24.62
C GLY A 12 11.38 21.01 -23.72
N ALA A 13 10.69 20.65 -22.62
CA ALA A 13 11.16 19.60 -21.72
C ALA A 13 11.08 18.23 -22.35
N THR A 14 12.01 17.35 -21.99
CA THR A 14 12.08 15.96 -22.46
C THR A 14 11.31 14.99 -21.56
N SER A 15 10.73 15.49 -20.46
CA SER A 15 9.94 14.70 -19.51
C SER A 15 8.71 15.48 -19.06
N PHE A 16 7.67 14.75 -18.67
CA PHE A 16 6.43 15.28 -18.11
C PHE A 16 5.87 14.33 -17.05
N THR A 17 5.48 14.88 -15.92
CA THR A 17 4.80 14.13 -14.84
C THR A 17 3.32 14.51 -14.83
N HIS A 18 2.44 13.54 -15.01
CA HIS A 18 1.00 13.71 -14.84
C HIS A 18 0.61 13.32 -13.42
N SER A 19 0.22 14.29 -12.62
CA SER A 19 -0.18 14.12 -11.22
C SER A 19 -1.69 14.22 -11.04
N ASN A 20 -2.18 13.96 -9.82
CA ASN A 20 -3.60 13.99 -9.44
C ASN A 20 -4.48 13.04 -10.27
N LEU A 21 -3.95 11.89 -10.60
CA LEU A 21 -4.65 10.83 -11.32
C LEU A 21 -5.58 10.06 -10.38
N VAL A 22 -6.70 9.59 -10.91
CA VAL A 22 -7.58 8.67 -10.19
C VAL A 22 -6.90 7.30 -10.12
N GLN A 23 -6.65 6.82 -8.92
CA GLN A 23 -5.97 5.53 -8.69
C GLN A 23 -6.73 4.39 -9.37
N GLY A 24 -5.98 3.41 -9.90
CA GLY A 24 -6.54 2.27 -10.63
C GLY A 24 -7.05 2.59 -12.04
N THR A 25 -7.22 3.86 -12.40
CA THR A 25 -7.70 4.26 -13.73
C THR A 25 -6.59 4.15 -14.77
N THR A 26 -6.86 3.52 -15.91
CA THR A 26 -5.91 3.44 -17.02
C THR A 26 -6.00 4.69 -17.88
N TYR A 27 -4.89 5.38 -18.01
CA TYR A 27 -4.72 6.56 -18.86
C TYR A 27 -3.94 6.21 -20.12
N TYR A 28 -4.29 6.85 -21.22
CA TYR A 28 -3.68 6.62 -22.54
C TYR A 28 -2.94 7.87 -22.98
N TYR A 29 -1.67 7.72 -23.31
CA TYR A 29 -0.78 8.83 -23.67
C TYR A 29 -0.21 8.68 -25.06
N LYS A 30 -0.04 9.80 -25.74
CA LYS A 30 0.76 9.93 -26.97
C LYS A 30 1.48 11.26 -26.94
N VAL A 31 2.63 11.32 -27.57
CA VAL A 31 3.46 12.52 -27.67
C VAL A 31 3.86 12.77 -29.12
N ARG A 32 4.16 14.03 -29.44
CA ARG A 32 4.79 14.39 -30.74
C ARG A 32 5.77 15.55 -30.50
N ALA A 33 6.80 15.59 -31.31
CA ALA A 33 7.69 16.74 -31.37
C ALA A 33 7.02 17.93 -32.09
N TYR A 34 7.48 19.14 -31.80
CA TYR A 34 7.15 20.33 -32.58
C TYR A 34 8.36 21.24 -32.73
N LYS A 35 8.30 22.10 -33.71
CA LYS A 35 9.29 23.16 -33.97
C LYS A 35 8.56 24.43 -34.34
N ASP A 36 8.86 25.50 -33.65
CA ASP A 36 8.39 26.83 -33.98
C ASP A 36 9.34 27.44 -35.00
N LEU A 37 8.77 27.92 -36.10
CA LEU A 37 9.49 28.58 -37.19
C LEU A 37 9.53 30.10 -36.95
N SER A 38 10.50 30.78 -37.58
CA SER A 38 10.70 32.23 -37.44
C SER A 38 9.51 33.08 -37.95
N ASN A 39 8.64 32.50 -38.75
CA ASN A 39 7.39 33.14 -39.23
C ASN A 39 6.18 32.93 -38.32
N GLY A 40 6.37 32.37 -37.12
CA GLY A 40 5.30 32.12 -36.15
C GLY A 40 4.49 30.84 -36.40
N ILE A 41 4.84 30.05 -37.44
CA ILE A 41 4.18 28.78 -37.72
C ILE A 41 4.80 27.68 -36.87
N ARG A 42 3.95 26.84 -36.25
CA ARG A 42 4.38 25.63 -35.55
C ARG A 42 4.22 24.41 -36.45
N MET A 43 5.32 23.71 -36.68
CA MET A 43 5.33 22.41 -37.36
C MET A 43 5.32 21.28 -36.34
N TYR A 44 4.59 20.22 -36.64
CA TYR A 44 4.47 19.04 -35.79
C TYR A 44 5.01 17.79 -36.49
N GLY A 45 5.74 17.01 -35.74
CA GLY A 45 6.08 15.64 -36.11
C GLY A 45 4.91 14.66 -35.98
N PRO A 46 5.10 13.42 -36.36
CA PRO A 46 4.10 12.38 -36.17
C PRO A 46 3.84 12.12 -34.68
N TRP A 47 2.63 11.64 -34.39
CA TRP A 47 2.33 11.14 -33.05
C TRP A 47 3.07 9.84 -32.75
N SER A 48 3.53 9.68 -31.52
CA SER A 48 4.00 8.37 -31.05
C SER A 48 2.86 7.33 -31.07
N ALA A 49 3.22 6.05 -30.99
CA ALA A 49 2.25 5.03 -30.60
C ALA A 49 1.62 5.38 -29.26
N VAL A 50 0.33 5.03 -29.08
CA VAL A 50 -0.37 5.21 -27.82
C VAL A 50 0.23 4.26 -26.78
N LYS A 51 0.51 4.78 -25.59
CA LYS A 51 0.90 3.99 -24.40
C LYS A 51 -0.18 4.09 -23.35
N ALA A 52 -0.53 2.96 -22.76
CA ALA A 52 -1.45 2.87 -21.64
C ALA A 52 -0.66 2.72 -20.32
N LYS A 53 -1.11 3.41 -19.29
CA LYS A 53 -0.56 3.28 -17.93
C LYS A 53 -1.69 3.39 -16.90
N ALA A 54 -1.82 2.40 -16.04
CA ALA A 54 -2.68 2.51 -14.87
C ALA A 54 -2.03 3.44 -13.83
N ALA A 55 -2.85 4.28 -13.21
CA ALA A 55 -2.42 5.06 -12.05
C ALA A 55 -2.18 4.13 -10.87
N ALA A 56 -1.03 4.28 -10.22
CA ALA A 56 -0.66 3.44 -9.09
C ALA A 56 -1.47 3.80 -7.83
N HIS A 57 -1.55 2.86 -6.88
CA HIS A 57 -2.30 3.02 -5.63
C HIS A 57 -1.36 3.51 -4.52
N GLU A 58 -1.55 4.75 -4.06
CA GLU A 58 -0.76 5.30 -2.97
C GLU A 58 -1.04 4.56 -1.65
N ILE A 59 0.01 4.36 -0.84
CA ILE A 59 -0.10 3.78 0.50
C ILE A 59 -0.52 4.86 1.51
N MET A 60 0.05 6.06 1.37
CA MET A 60 -0.30 7.21 2.20
C MET A 60 -1.60 7.85 1.73
N GLY A 61 -2.35 8.43 2.68
CA GLY A 61 -3.58 9.15 2.40
C GLY A 61 -4.77 8.65 3.23
N THR A 62 -5.97 8.99 2.77
CA THR A 62 -7.23 8.59 3.41
C THR A 62 -7.88 7.44 2.65
N SER A 63 -8.69 6.65 3.35
CA SER A 63 -9.51 5.58 2.79
C SER A 63 -10.96 5.77 3.22
N SER A 64 -11.90 5.53 2.32
CA SER A 64 -13.34 5.53 2.63
C SER A 64 -13.83 4.23 3.24
N VAL A 65 -12.97 3.21 3.37
CA VAL A 65 -13.34 1.92 3.93
C VAL A 65 -13.86 2.07 5.36
N THR A 66 -14.98 1.41 5.65
CA THR A 66 -15.59 1.40 6.98
C THR A 66 -15.20 0.13 7.75
N VAL A 67 -15.33 0.18 9.07
CA VAL A 67 -15.16 -1.01 9.92
C VAL A 67 -16.13 -2.11 9.52
N ASP A 68 -17.39 -1.75 9.22
CA ASP A 68 -18.42 -2.71 8.80
C ASP A 68 -18.06 -3.44 7.49
N GLN A 69 -17.44 -2.75 6.54
CA GLN A 69 -16.95 -3.38 5.31
C GLN A 69 -15.83 -4.38 5.61
N MET A 70 -14.87 -4.02 6.45
CA MET A 70 -13.80 -4.91 6.89
C MET A 70 -14.35 -6.15 7.61
N VAL A 71 -15.29 -5.95 8.55
CA VAL A 71 -15.98 -7.03 9.29
C VAL A 71 -16.76 -7.93 8.33
N SER A 72 -17.51 -7.32 7.40
CA SER A 72 -18.28 -8.08 6.40
C SER A 72 -17.36 -8.91 5.49
N TYR A 73 -16.24 -8.35 5.02
CA TYR A 73 -15.24 -9.08 4.25
C TYR A 73 -14.69 -10.27 5.04
N TYR A 74 -14.32 -10.03 6.30
CA TYR A 74 -13.69 -11.01 7.19
C TYR A 74 -14.64 -12.17 7.53
N ASN A 75 -15.84 -11.86 8.03
CA ASN A 75 -16.80 -12.86 8.48
C ASN A 75 -17.35 -13.77 7.36
N LYS A 76 -17.25 -13.34 6.09
CA LYS A 76 -17.57 -14.20 4.95
C LYS A 76 -16.52 -15.28 4.69
N ARG A 77 -15.32 -15.16 5.26
CA ARG A 77 -14.16 -16.00 4.92
C ARG A 77 -13.52 -16.67 6.11
N TYR A 78 -13.63 -16.06 7.29
CA TYR A 78 -12.87 -16.44 8.49
C TYR A 78 -13.73 -16.35 9.75
N THR A 79 -13.27 -17.00 10.82
CA THR A 79 -13.79 -16.85 12.17
C THR A 79 -12.77 -16.11 13.02
N PHE A 80 -13.21 -15.07 13.72
CA PHE A 80 -12.31 -14.26 14.57
C PHE A 80 -11.86 -15.07 15.80
N PRO A 81 -10.55 -15.13 16.07
CA PRO A 81 -10.00 -15.88 17.20
C PRO A 81 -10.10 -15.05 18.50
N ALA A 82 -11.31 -14.83 18.97
CA ALA A 82 -11.61 -13.96 20.12
C ALA A 82 -10.83 -14.35 21.38
N ASP A 83 -10.66 -15.64 21.65
CA ASP A 83 -9.94 -16.11 22.84
C ASP A 83 -8.46 -15.74 22.82
N THR A 84 -7.87 -15.55 21.65
CA THR A 84 -6.47 -15.13 21.50
C THR A 84 -6.27 -13.64 21.80
N TYR A 85 -7.25 -12.80 21.42
CA TYR A 85 -7.07 -11.34 21.42
C TYR A 85 -7.92 -10.60 22.47
N ARG A 86 -8.83 -11.27 23.17
CA ARG A 86 -9.69 -10.65 24.19
C ARG A 86 -8.88 -9.90 25.25
N ASP A 87 -7.91 -10.58 25.86
CA ASP A 87 -7.04 -9.99 26.89
C ASP A 87 -5.92 -9.12 26.30
N LYS A 88 -5.91 -8.96 24.98
CA LYS A 88 -4.98 -8.13 24.21
C LYS A 88 -5.66 -6.93 23.54
N GLY A 89 -6.88 -6.60 23.97
CA GLY A 89 -7.60 -5.40 23.56
C GLY A 89 -8.56 -5.54 22.39
N ALA A 90 -8.81 -6.77 21.86
CA ALA A 90 -9.79 -7.00 20.80
C ALA A 90 -10.55 -8.32 21.05
N ASP A 91 -11.78 -8.23 21.53
CA ASP A 91 -12.66 -9.38 21.80
C ASP A 91 -13.51 -9.78 20.59
N SER A 92 -13.49 -8.99 19.54
CA SER A 92 -14.31 -9.17 18.33
C SER A 92 -13.58 -8.66 17.08
N ALA A 93 -14.01 -9.11 15.91
CA ALA A 93 -13.52 -8.59 14.62
C ALA A 93 -13.78 -7.08 14.50
N GLU A 94 -14.91 -6.60 14.99
CA GLU A 94 -15.24 -5.17 15.02
C GLU A 94 -14.23 -4.37 15.84
N ALA A 95 -13.94 -4.82 17.08
CA ALA A 95 -12.95 -4.17 17.93
C ALA A 95 -11.55 -4.19 17.28
N PHE A 96 -11.16 -5.30 16.67
CA PHE A 96 -9.87 -5.43 15.98
C PHE A 96 -9.75 -4.45 14.80
N PHE A 97 -10.75 -4.43 13.89
CA PHE A 97 -10.70 -3.57 12.71
C PHE A 97 -10.92 -2.09 13.02
N LYS A 98 -11.59 -1.78 14.12
CA LYS A 98 -11.64 -0.42 14.65
C LYS A 98 -10.24 0.06 15.05
N ILE A 99 -9.49 -0.74 15.81
CA ILE A 99 -8.10 -0.43 16.19
C ILE A 99 -7.22 -0.29 14.94
N LEU A 100 -7.35 -1.21 13.97
CA LEU A 100 -6.61 -1.17 12.72
C LEU A 100 -6.82 0.16 11.99
N LYS A 101 -8.08 0.58 11.84
CA LYS A 101 -8.43 1.83 11.18
C LYS A 101 -7.88 3.05 11.93
N GLU A 102 -8.03 3.08 13.24
CA GLU A 102 -7.50 4.16 14.09
C GLU A 102 -5.98 4.30 13.95
N GLU A 103 -5.22 3.21 14.00
CA GLU A 103 -3.76 3.25 13.89
C GLU A 103 -3.29 3.63 12.48
N ALA A 104 -3.98 3.17 11.44
CA ALA A 104 -3.70 3.56 10.06
C ALA A 104 -3.91 5.07 9.87
N GLU A 105 -5.06 5.59 10.26
CA GLU A 105 -5.42 7.01 10.14
C GLU A 105 -4.49 7.90 10.98
N ALA A 106 -4.13 7.47 12.19
CA ALA A 106 -3.22 8.20 13.07
C ALA A 106 -1.84 8.43 12.43
N GLU A 107 -1.35 7.51 11.60
CA GLU A 107 -0.08 7.64 10.90
C GLU A 107 -0.24 8.17 9.45
N GLY A 108 -1.47 8.45 9.00
CA GLY A 108 -1.75 8.91 7.65
C GLY A 108 -1.60 7.83 6.58
N VAL A 109 -1.68 6.58 6.97
CA VAL A 109 -1.68 5.41 6.07
C VAL A 109 -3.13 5.04 5.74
N ARG A 110 -3.39 4.63 4.52
CA ARG A 110 -4.72 4.17 4.10
C ARG A 110 -5.11 2.89 4.82
N ALA A 111 -6.28 2.90 5.47
CA ALA A 111 -6.76 1.77 6.26
C ALA A 111 -7.08 0.52 5.42
N ASP A 112 -7.52 0.68 4.17
CA ASP A 112 -7.74 -0.43 3.23
C ASP A 112 -6.43 -1.14 2.84
N VAL A 113 -5.33 -0.39 2.71
CA VAL A 113 -4.00 -0.96 2.46
C VAL A 113 -3.53 -1.77 3.65
N LEU A 114 -3.62 -1.20 4.87
CA LEU A 114 -3.24 -1.91 6.09
C LEU A 114 -4.08 -3.16 6.28
N PHE A 115 -5.41 -3.06 6.08
CA PHE A 115 -6.32 -4.22 6.16
C PHE A 115 -5.90 -5.32 5.19
N ALA A 116 -5.69 -4.97 3.92
CA ALA A 116 -5.27 -5.94 2.90
C ALA A 116 -3.96 -6.64 3.29
N GLN A 117 -3.02 -5.88 3.84
CA GLN A 117 -1.73 -6.42 4.27
C GLN A 117 -1.89 -7.35 5.47
N VAL A 118 -2.63 -6.95 6.52
CA VAL A 118 -2.91 -7.82 7.66
C VAL A 118 -3.56 -9.14 7.21
N MET A 119 -4.57 -9.07 6.32
CA MET A 119 -5.23 -10.27 5.80
C MET A 119 -4.27 -11.18 5.04
N LEU A 120 -3.40 -10.62 4.22
CA LEU A 120 -2.45 -11.39 3.41
C LEU A 120 -1.36 -12.03 4.28
N GLU A 121 -0.73 -11.24 5.17
CA GLU A 121 0.40 -11.69 6.01
C GLU A 121 0.00 -12.75 7.03
N THR A 122 -1.22 -12.66 7.57
CA THR A 122 -1.70 -13.57 8.61
C THR A 122 -2.62 -14.69 8.09
N GLY A 123 -2.91 -14.71 6.79
CA GLY A 123 -3.93 -15.62 6.25
C GLY A 123 -5.30 -15.40 6.91
N GLY A 124 -5.71 -14.14 7.10
CA GLY A 124 -6.96 -13.78 7.78
C GLY A 124 -6.93 -14.07 9.28
N LEU A 125 -5.87 -13.73 9.97
CA LEU A 125 -5.64 -13.97 11.40
C LEU A 125 -5.58 -15.47 11.81
N GLN A 126 -5.42 -16.36 10.83
CA GLN A 126 -5.28 -17.80 11.08
C GLN A 126 -3.82 -18.21 11.29
N PHE A 127 -2.88 -17.42 10.75
CA PHE A 127 -1.44 -17.65 10.79
C PHE A 127 -1.06 -19.01 10.13
N GLY A 128 -0.02 -19.67 10.59
CA GLY A 128 0.42 -20.97 10.02
C GLY A 128 1.90 -20.99 9.66
N GLY A 129 2.60 -19.86 9.85
CA GLY A 129 4.05 -19.74 9.70
C GLY A 129 4.78 -19.68 11.05
N ASP A 130 5.97 -19.08 11.04
CA ASP A 130 6.84 -18.97 12.21
C ASP A 130 6.26 -18.02 13.29
N VAL A 131 5.46 -17.03 12.88
CA VAL A 131 4.78 -16.09 13.79
C VAL A 131 3.52 -16.72 14.34
N GLN A 132 3.34 -16.64 15.67
CA GLN A 132 2.16 -17.14 16.36
C GLN A 132 1.13 -16.04 16.62
N PRO A 133 -0.18 -16.35 16.64
CA PRO A 133 -1.24 -15.36 16.91
C PRO A 133 -1.03 -14.56 18.19
N SER A 134 -0.53 -15.22 19.25
CA SER A 134 -0.27 -14.61 20.55
C SER A 134 0.80 -13.52 20.57
N GLN A 135 1.62 -13.42 19.50
CA GLN A 135 2.65 -12.40 19.35
C GLN A 135 2.09 -11.03 18.94
N CYS A 136 0.85 -10.94 18.51
CA CYS A 136 0.25 -9.72 17.92
C CYS A 136 1.11 -9.10 16.81
N ASN A 137 1.84 -9.91 16.06
CA ASN A 137 2.70 -9.51 14.95
C ASN A 137 1.98 -9.77 13.63
N PHE A 138 1.21 -8.79 13.17
CA PHE A 138 0.31 -8.94 12.03
C PHE A 138 0.99 -8.72 10.66
N GLY A 139 2.25 -8.25 10.66
CA GLY A 139 3.04 -8.00 9.46
C GLY A 139 4.27 -8.91 9.32
N GLY A 140 4.43 -9.92 10.19
CA GLY A 140 5.60 -10.79 10.14
C GLY A 140 6.92 -10.07 10.46
N LEU A 141 6.87 -8.96 11.19
CA LEU A 141 8.05 -8.12 11.46
C LEU A 141 9.13 -8.94 12.19
N GLY A 142 10.34 -8.95 11.64
CA GLY A 142 11.48 -9.68 12.18
C GLY A 142 11.47 -11.18 11.92
N ALA A 143 10.44 -11.75 11.32
CA ALA A 143 10.44 -13.13 10.86
C ALA A 143 11.28 -13.24 9.59
N VAL A 144 12.35 -14.03 9.64
CA VAL A 144 13.27 -14.24 8.51
C VAL A 144 13.21 -15.65 7.95
N GLY A 145 12.19 -16.42 8.35
CA GLY A 145 12.06 -17.83 8.00
C GLY A 145 12.92 -18.75 8.87
N GLY A 146 12.82 -20.07 8.62
CA GLY A 146 13.64 -21.06 9.32
C GLY A 146 13.37 -21.22 10.82
N GLY A 147 12.14 -20.91 11.27
CA GLY A 147 11.74 -20.97 12.68
C GLY A 147 12.00 -19.70 13.49
N ALA A 148 12.41 -18.61 12.83
CA ALA A 148 12.58 -17.33 13.52
C ALA A 148 11.20 -16.72 13.84
N ALA A 149 10.83 -16.68 15.13
CA ALA A 149 9.50 -16.28 15.59
C ALA A 149 9.13 -14.81 15.30
N GLY A 150 10.09 -13.98 14.87
CA GLY A 150 9.85 -12.55 14.66
C GLY A 150 9.64 -11.76 15.95
N GLU A 151 9.13 -10.53 15.82
CA GLU A 151 8.85 -9.65 16.96
C GLU A 151 7.57 -10.07 17.68
N THR A 152 7.51 -9.72 18.98
CA THR A 152 6.31 -9.89 19.82
C THR A 152 5.90 -8.54 20.37
N PHE A 153 4.60 -8.22 20.29
CA PHE A 153 3.99 -7.00 20.79
C PHE A 153 3.03 -7.31 21.95
N ALA A 154 2.88 -6.36 22.86
CA ALA A 154 2.12 -6.57 24.09
C ALA A 154 0.62 -6.81 23.83
N ASP A 155 0.07 -6.10 22.85
CA ASP A 155 -1.36 -6.11 22.54
C ASP A 155 -1.59 -5.86 21.03
N VAL A 156 -2.86 -5.95 20.62
CA VAL A 156 -3.31 -5.76 19.23
C VAL A 156 -2.96 -4.37 18.72
N ARG A 157 -3.18 -3.32 19.52
CA ARG A 157 -2.91 -1.94 19.14
C ARG A 157 -1.43 -1.72 18.85
N THR A 158 -0.56 -2.18 19.75
CA THR A 158 0.89 -2.05 19.59
C THR A 158 1.40 -2.80 18.37
N GLY A 159 0.89 -4.00 18.11
CA GLY A 159 1.26 -4.78 16.94
C GLY A 159 0.82 -4.14 15.63
N LEU A 160 -0.42 -3.63 15.56
CA LEU A 160 -0.94 -2.90 14.40
C LEU A 160 -0.19 -1.59 14.19
N ARG A 161 0.11 -0.83 15.27
CA ARG A 161 0.94 0.37 15.21
C ARG A 161 2.33 0.08 14.64
N ALA A 162 2.99 -0.98 15.08
CA ALA A 162 4.29 -1.37 14.55
C ALA A 162 4.24 -1.63 13.04
N GLN A 163 3.22 -2.35 12.57
CA GLN A 163 3.05 -2.64 11.14
C GLN A 163 2.76 -1.35 10.34
N VAL A 164 1.89 -0.48 10.83
CA VAL A 164 1.60 0.83 10.19
C VAL A 164 2.86 1.67 10.09
N GLN A 165 3.66 1.77 11.16
CA GLN A 165 4.89 2.53 11.17
C GLN A 165 5.92 1.97 10.19
N HIS A 166 6.02 0.64 10.08
CA HIS A 166 6.88 -0.02 9.12
C HIS A 166 6.43 0.26 7.67
N LEU A 167 5.11 0.19 7.43
CA LEU A 167 4.52 0.50 6.13
C LEU A 167 4.72 1.97 5.75
N LYS A 168 4.52 2.91 6.69
CA LYS A 168 4.83 4.34 6.51
C LYS A 168 6.30 4.57 6.20
N ALA A 169 7.21 3.81 6.83
CA ALA A 169 8.62 3.90 6.54
C ALA A 169 8.94 3.60 5.07
N TYR A 170 8.32 2.57 4.49
CA TYR A 170 8.45 2.31 3.06
C TYR A 170 7.81 3.40 2.19
N ALA A 171 6.64 3.90 2.58
CA ALA A 171 5.83 4.78 1.75
C ALA A 171 6.27 6.26 1.76
N SER A 172 6.87 6.73 2.89
CA SER A 172 7.16 8.16 3.10
C SER A 172 8.45 8.39 3.88
N THR A 173 9.00 9.58 3.72
CA THR A 173 10.09 10.11 4.54
C THR A 173 9.60 10.96 5.70
N ASP A 174 8.28 11.18 5.84
CA ASP A 174 7.69 11.97 6.91
C ASP A 174 7.89 11.32 8.28
N GLY A 175 7.99 12.11 9.33
CA GLY A 175 8.09 11.63 10.71
C GLY A 175 6.87 10.80 11.12
N LEU A 176 7.04 9.99 12.16
CA LEU A 176 5.93 9.30 12.80
C LEU A 176 5.08 10.31 13.61
N ASN A 177 3.77 10.08 13.66
CA ASN A 177 2.84 10.88 14.45
C ASN A 177 2.72 10.36 15.89
N ASN A 178 2.98 9.06 16.09
CA ASN A 178 2.99 8.40 17.40
C ASN A 178 4.41 7.95 17.78
N ALA A 179 4.59 7.66 19.08
CA ALA A 179 5.85 7.05 19.54
C ALA A 179 6.17 5.78 18.75
N CYS A 180 7.43 5.65 18.34
CA CYS A 180 7.88 4.50 17.57
C CYS A 180 7.84 3.23 18.41
N VAL A 181 7.08 2.23 17.95
CA VAL A 181 7.03 0.88 18.54
C VAL A 181 7.59 -0.18 17.59
N ASP A 182 7.81 0.18 16.31
CA ASP A 182 8.48 -0.67 15.34
C ASP A 182 10.01 -0.63 15.53
N LYS A 183 10.57 -1.64 16.13
CA LYS A 183 12.02 -1.76 16.34
C LYS A 183 12.81 -1.82 15.03
N ARG A 184 12.16 -2.15 13.93
CA ARG A 184 12.78 -2.29 12.61
C ARG A 184 12.65 -1.04 11.74
N PHE A 185 11.92 -0.02 12.19
CA PHE A 185 11.68 1.22 11.47
C PHE A 185 12.96 1.84 10.88
N GLN A 186 14.02 1.86 11.67
CA GLN A 186 15.32 2.46 11.27
C GLN A 186 16.05 1.69 10.17
N TYR A 187 15.69 0.41 9.92
CA TYR A 187 16.35 -0.42 8.90
C TYR A 187 15.67 -0.33 7.53
N VAL A 188 14.50 0.31 7.45
CA VAL A 188 13.80 0.51 6.19
C VAL A 188 14.45 1.62 5.38
N SER A 189 14.71 1.38 4.09
CA SER A 189 15.05 2.44 3.15
C SER A 189 13.81 3.32 2.93
N ARG A 190 13.77 4.49 3.61
CA ARG A 190 12.61 5.36 3.70
C ARG A 190 12.13 5.88 2.35
N GLY A 191 10.81 5.91 2.13
CA GLY A 191 10.17 6.51 0.96
C GLY A 191 10.40 5.75 -0.36
N THR A 192 10.91 4.53 -0.32
CA THR A 192 11.24 3.76 -1.54
C THR A 192 10.06 2.99 -2.13
N ALA A 193 8.96 2.80 -1.39
CA ALA A 193 7.76 2.12 -1.88
C ALA A 193 6.50 2.96 -1.61
N ARG A 194 6.35 4.05 -2.35
CA ARG A 194 5.20 4.97 -2.22
C ARG A 194 3.86 4.31 -2.58
N TYR A 195 3.90 3.32 -3.47
CA TYR A 195 2.71 2.68 -4.03
C TYR A 195 2.59 1.24 -3.57
N VAL A 196 1.35 0.74 -3.47
CA VAL A 196 1.04 -0.65 -3.09
C VAL A 196 1.77 -1.64 -3.99
N GLU A 197 1.82 -1.37 -5.29
CA GLU A 197 2.52 -2.19 -6.28
C GLU A 197 4.04 -2.29 -6.00
N TRP A 198 4.63 -1.25 -5.41
CA TRP A 198 6.06 -1.20 -5.09
C TRP A 198 6.44 -1.90 -3.80
N LEU A 199 5.47 -2.41 -3.04
CA LEU A 199 5.75 -3.30 -1.90
C LEU A 199 6.29 -4.66 -2.38
N ALA A 200 6.03 -5.05 -3.63
CA ALA A 200 6.71 -6.17 -4.30
C ALA A 200 8.10 -5.73 -4.77
N ILE A 201 9.16 -6.30 -4.21
CA ILE A 201 10.56 -5.96 -4.54
C ILE A 201 10.83 -6.03 -6.06
N PRO A 202 10.39 -7.07 -6.80
CA PRO A 202 10.62 -7.15 -8.25
C PRO A 202 9.90 -6.07 -9.08
N GLN A 203 8.86 -5.45 -8.53
CA GLN A 203 8.09 -4.39 -9.19
C GLN A 203 8.56 -2.98 -8.79
N ASN A 204 9.39 -2.89 -7.77
CA ASN A 204 9.88 -1.62 -7.24
C ASN A 204 11.08 -1.12 -8.05
N PRO A 205 11.07 0.13 -8.56
CA PRO A 205 12.15 0.68 -9.38
C PRO A 205 13.49 0.82 -8.63
N TYR A 206 13.46 0.80 -7.29
CA TYR A 206 14.63 0.89 -6.43
C TYR A 206 15.11 -0.48 -5.93
N GLY A 207 14.45 -1.58 -6.31
CA GLY A 207 14.76 -2.93 -5.81
C GLY A 207 14.58 -3.06 -4.29
N LYS A 208 13.68 -2.28 -3.72
CA LYS A 208 13.31 -2.26 -2.30
C LYS A 208 11.83 -2.58 -2.16
N GLY A 209 11.40 -3.06 -1.01
CA GLY A 209 9.98 -3.37 -0.79
C GLY A 209 9.79 -4.29 0.39
N TRP A 210 8.53 -4.67 0.59
CA TRP A 210 8.12 -5.53 1.70
C TRP A 210 8.40 -7.01 1.42
N ALA A 211 8.06 -7.48 0.23
CA ALA A 211 8.09 -8.90 -0.11
C ALA A 211 8.85 -9.20 -1.41
N ALA A 212 9.51 -10.35 -1.44
CA ALA A 212 10.18 -10.86 -2.64
C ALA A 212 9.19 -11.43 -3.69
N ASP A 213 7.94 -11.65 -3.32
CA ASP A 213 6.88 -12.12 -4.22
C ASP A 213 6.52 -11.02 -5.23
N ALA A 214 6.70 -11.30 -6.52
CA ALA A 214 6.40 -10.36 -7.61
C ALA A 214 4.91 -9.97 -7.69
N ASP A 215 4.02 -10.84 -7.21
CA ASP A 215 2.57 -10.62 -7.21
C ASP A 215 2.04 -10.00 -5.91
N TYR A 216 2.93 -9.64 -4.97
CA TYR A 216 2.53 -9.16 -3.65
C TYR A 216 1.57 -7.96 -3.74
N GLY A 217 1.94 -6.91 -4.48
CA GLY A 217 1.08 -5.75 -4.68
C GLY A 217 -0.26 -6.11 -5.33
N THR A 218 -0.26 -6.99 -6.32
CA THR A 218 -1.49 -7.47 -6.98
C THR A 218 -2.40 -8.22 -6.00
N LYS A 219 -1.83 -9.02 -5.09
CA LYS A 219 -2.60 -9.72 -4.04
C LYS A 219 -3.25 -8.74 -3.08
N LEU A 220 -2.53 -7.69 -2.66
CA LEU A 220 -3.09 -6.63 -1.83
C LEU A 220 -4.24 -5.91 -2.53
N LEU A 221 -4.06 -5.52 -3.79
CA LEU A 221 -5.10 -4.82 -4.57
C LEU A 221 -6.37 -5.66 -4.71
N ARG A 222 -6.25 -6.98 -4.93
CA ARG A 222 -7.43 -7.88 -4.98
C ARG A 222 -8.22 -7.90 -3.68
N ILE A 223 -7.55 -7.81 -2.53
CA ILE A 223 -8.24 -7.72 -1.24
C ILE A 223 -8.91 -6.36 -1.10
N MET A 224 -8.21 -5.27 -1.43
CA MET A 224 -8.75 -3.90 -1.40
C MET A 224 -9.99 -3.76 -2.29
N ASP A 225 -9.95 -4.29 -3.50
CA ASP A 225 -11.08 -4.26 -4.47
C ASP A 225 -12.30 -5.08 -4.02
N SER A 226 -12.12 -5.93 -3.01
CA SER A 226 -13.18 -6.81 -2.47
C SER A 226 -13.85 -6.23 -1.21
N LEU A 227 -13.40 -5.06 -0.72
CA LEU A 227 -13.98 -4.32 0.38
C LEU A 227 -15.17 -3.49 -0.07
#